data_bad7627f99ed6f8e2af4c3ba995981ae
#
_entry.id   bad7627f99ed6f8e2af4c3ba995981ae
#
_cell.length_a   1.000
_cell.length_b   1.000
_cell.length_c   1.000
_cell.angle_alpha   90.00
_cell.angle_beta   90.00
_cell.angle_gamma   90.00
#
_symmetry.space_group_name_H-M   'P 1'
#
loop_
_entity.id
_entity.type
_entity.pdbx_description
1 polymer ?
#
loop_
_entity_poly.entity_id
_entity_poly.type
_entity_poly.pdbx_seq_one_letter_code
_entity_poly.pdbx_strand_id
1 'polypeptide(L)'
;MGNYKKILSKYAKYLSIAIVLLFTYNLQSQTIVNTENLMKSVDSTLTVGFGLNGDFKLGNLELYQFNLTNQIGKKYEKHLIRFLFNYEYISENNEVLAADYTAQLRYNYSVGNHSVFSFIQSQKSKALNLDYRHLIGGGYRHNIYKKDENYFDFSLGAFYEDELYLKNTTEQVNVSNYRLSLSSFFKVKLSKKSFINTSVYYQINFENFEDTRLFIEPRWYYEFDKIAVYITTQIRHHTTPYIDIKKTDSELLVGLEFNL
;
A
#
# COMPACT_ATOMS: atom_id res chain seq x y z
N MET A 1 19.85 -39.70 3.81
CA MET A 1 18.69 -38.91 4.28
C MET A 1 18.96 -38.04 5.52
N GLY A 2 19.96 -38.29 6.36
CA GLY A 2 20.24 -37.51 7.60
C GLY A 2 20.81 -36.12 7.39
N ASN A 3 21.63 -35.88 6.40
CA ASN A 3 22.32 -34.61 6.19
C ASN A 3 21.40 -33.46 5.71
N TYR A 4 20.39 -33.73 4.91
CA TYR A 4 19.43 -32.73 4.43
C TYR A 4 18.56 -32.16 5.55
N LYS A 5 18.13 -32.98 6.52
CA LYS A 5 17.35 -32.55 7.68
C LYS A 5 18.15 -31.61 8.62
N LYS A 6 19.46 -31.85 8.80
CA LYS A 6 20.35 -30.99 9.59
C LYS A 6 20.59 -29.64 8.90
N ILE A 7 20.73 -29.63 7.56
CA ILE A 7 20.91 -28.41 6.77
C ILE A 7 19.63 -27.56 6.81
N LEU A 8 18.44 -28.15 6.56
CA LEU A 8 17.16 -27.46 6.63
C LEU A 8 16.88 -26.89 8.03
N SER A 9 17.17 -27.63 9.12
CA SER A 9 17.01 -27.16 10.49
C SER A 9 17.93 -25.97 10.81
N LYS A 10 19.15 -25.96 10.28
CA LYS A 10 20.09 -24.84 10.47
C LYS A 10 19.61 -23.57 9.77
N TYR A 11 19.12 -23.67 8.52
CA TYR A 11 18.59 -22.52 7.79
C TYR A 11 17.25 -22.03 8.36
N ALA A 12 16.38 -22.93 8.84
CA ALA A 12 15.16 -22.55 9.54
C ALA A 12 15.44 -21.76 10.82
N LYS A 13 16.50 -22.11 11.55
CA LYS A 13 16.93 -21.37 12.76
C LYS A 13 17.47 -19.96 12.42
N TYR A 14 18.24 -19.81 11.35
CA TYR A 14 18.70 -18.49 10.91
C TYR A 14 17.57 -17.64 10.33
N LEU A 15 16.63 -18.25 9.63
CA LEU A 15 15.44 -17.58 9.12
C LEU A 15 14.54 -17.08 10.26
N SER A 16 14.35 -17.90 11.32
CA SER A 16 13.58 -17.46 12.50
C SER A 16 14.27 -16.33 13.28
N ILE A 17 15.59 -16.34 13.39
CA ILE A 17 16.36 -15.24 14.01
C ILE A 17 16.28 -13.97 13.16
N ALA A 18 16.39 -14.07 11.83
CA ALA A 18 16.24 -12.95 10.92
C ALA A 18 14.82 -12.35 10.98
N ILE A 19 13.79 -13.18 11.10
CA ILE A 19 12.40 -12.74 11.31
C ILE A 19 12.26 -11.99 12.63
N VAL A 20 12.80 -12.52 13.76
CA VAL A 20 12.74 -11.88 15.08
C VAL A 20 13.47 -10.53 15.10
N LEU A 21 14.60 -10.40 14.39
CA LEU A 21 15.35 -9.14 14.30
C LEU A 21 14.61 -8.05 13.50
N LEU A 22 13.63 -8.40 12.65
CA LEU A 22 12.79 -7.45 11.94
C LEU A 22 11.70 -6.80 12.82
N PHE A 23 11.39 -7.37 13.99
CA PHE A 23 10.33 -6.88 14.88
C PHE A 23 10.77 -5.85 15.93
N THR A 24 12.04 -5.41 15.95
CA THR A 24 12.57 -4.52 17.02
C THR A 24 12.58 -3.04 16.69
N TYR A 25 11.97 -2.58 15.60
CA TYR A 25 11.98 -1.17 15.22
C TYR A 25 10.62 -0.50 15.43
N ASN A 26 10.62 0.64 16.13
CA ASN A 26 9.46 1.53 16.21
C ASN A 26 9.12 2.01 14.79
N LEU A 27 7.95 1.62 14.29
CA LEU A 27 7.48 1.91 12.95
C LEU A 27 6.88 3.32 12.93
N GLN A 28 7.47 4.22 12.17
CA GLN A 28 6.86 5.48 11.75
C GLN A 28 6.66 5.40 10.24
N SER A 29 5.42 5.47 9.80
CA SER A 29 5.00 5.21 8.42
C SER A 29 5.21 6.43 7.51
N GLN A 30 5.40 6.21 6.21
CA GLN A 30 5.51 7.26 5.19
C GLN A 30 4.30 7.35 4.26
N THR A 31 4.17 8.47 3.55
CA THR A 31 2.93 8.94 2.91
C THR A 31 2.45 8.20 1.65
N ILE A 32 3.20 7.24 1.08
CA ILE A 32 2.73 6.52 -0.10
C ILE A 32 1.76 5.40 0.30
N VAL A 33 0.53 5.47 -0.19
CA VAL A 33 -0.47 4.41 -0.03
C VAL A 33 -0.62 3.64 -1.34
N ASN A 34 -0.49 2.32 -1.27
CA ASN A 34 -0.69 1.45 -2.43
C ASN A 34 -2.17 1.17 -2.67
N THR A 35 -2.81 2.05 -3.44
CA THR A 35 -4.23 1.91 -3.78
C THR A 35 -4.51 0.79 -4.79
N GLU A 36 -3.53 0.31 -5.54
CA GLU A 36 -3.71 -0.81 -6.48
C GLU A 36 -4.01 -2.13 -5.74
N ASN A 37 -3.34 -2.40 -4.62
CA ASN A 37 -3.59 -3.60 -3.82
C ASN A 37 -4.88 -3.53 -2.99
N LEU A 38 -5.33 -2.32 -2.67
CA LEU A 38 -6.60 -2.10 -1.98
C LEU A 38 -7.80 -2.21 -2.92
N MET A 39 -7.58 -2.05 -4.22
CA MET A 39 -8.62 -2.12 -5.24
C MET A 39 -8.61 -3.50 -5.89
N LYS A 40 -9.65 -4.31 -5.65
CA LYS A 40 -9.87 -5.56 -6.39
C LYS A 40 -10.04 -5.29 -7.89
N SER A 41 -9.73 -6.29 -8.71
CA SER A 41 -9.97 -6.21 -10.16
C SER A 41 -11.47 -5.98 -10.42
N VAL A 42 -11.79 -5.01 -11.26
CA VAL A 42 -13.15 -4.73 -11.69
C VAL A 42 -13.39 -5.46 -13.00
N ASP A 43 -13.80 -6.73 -12.92
CA ASP A 43 -14.08 -7.57 -14.08
C ASP A 43 -15.56 -7.50 -14.50
N SER A 44 -16.42 -7.01 -13.60
CA SER A 44 -17.87 -6.83 -13.83
C SER A 44 -18.22 -5.37 -14.08
N THR A 45 -19.45 -5.13 -14.55
CA THR A 45 -20.00 -3.78 -14.79
C THR A 45 -20.00 -2.91 -13.53
N LEU A 46 -20.22 -3.51 -12.37
CA LEU A 46 -20.18 -2.87 -11.06
C LEU A 46 -19.54 -3.82 -10.05
N THR A 47 -18.56 -3.34 -9.33
CA THR A 47 -17.92 -4.05 -8.20
C THR A 47 -18.05 -3.18 -6.96
N VAL A 48 -18.55 -3.77 -5.87
CA VAL A 48 -18.60 -3.14 -4.56
C VAL A 48 -17.87 -4.04 -3.57
N GLY A 49 -16.93 -3.48 -2.82
CA GLY A 49 -16.21 -4.17 -1.77
C GLY A 49 -16.36 -3.42 -0.46
N PHE A 50 -16.59 -4.16 0.61
CA PHE A 50 -16.63 -3.66 1.96
C PHE A 50 -15.78 -4.56 2.84
N GLY A 51 -14.93 -3.99 3.67
CA GLY A 51 -14.13 -4.70 4.65
C GLY A 51 -14.18 -3.97 5.99
N LEU A 52 -14.39 -4.72 7.06
CA LEU A 52 -14.30 -4.23 8.44
C LEU A 52 -13.52 -5.24 9.25
N ASN A 53 -12.44 -4.80 9.87
CA ASN A 53 -11.63 -5.58 10.79
C ASN A 53 -11.55 -4.84 12.11
N GLY A 54 -11.44 -5.58 13.23
CA GLY A 54 -11.27 -4.98 14.55
C GLY A 54 -10.60 -5.92 15.52
N ASP A 55 -9.85 -5.33 16.47
CA ASP A 55 -9.27 -6.00 17.63
C ASP A 55 -9.60 -5.17 18.87
N PHE A 56 -10.07 -5.85 19.93
CA PHE A 56 -10.44 -5.23 21.19
C PHE A 56 -9.77 -6.02 22.32
N LYS A 57 -8.91 -5.36 23.10
CA LYS A 57 -8.28 -5.91 24.30
C LYS A 57 -8.73 -5.07 25.48
N LEU A 58 -9.20 -5.74 26.52
CA LEU A 58 -9.66 -5.14 27.76
C LEU A 58 -8.94 -5.78 28.94
N GLY A 59 -8.56 -4.98 29.92
CA GLY A 59 -7.88 -5.43 31.13
C GLY A 59 -6.67 -4.59 31.46
N ASN A 60 -5.49 -5.20 31.65
CA ASN A 60 -4.25 -4.47 31.94
C ASN A 60 -3.77 -3.60 30.77
N LEU A 61 -4.23 -3.90 29.57
CA LEU A 61 -4.06 -3.12 28.35
C LEU A 61 -5.45 -2.91 27.72
N GLU A 62 -5.84 -1.67 27.51
CA GLU A 62 -7.04 -1.32 26.76
C GLU A 62 -6.64 -0.92 25.34
N LEU A 63 -6.88 -1.81 24.37
CA LEU A 63 -6.62 -1.58 22.96
C LEU A 63 -7.92 -1.64 22.17
N TYR A 64 -8.20 -0.61 21.40
CA TYR A 64 -9.26 -0.55 20.42
C TYR A 64 -8.63 -0.30 19.05
N GLN A 65 -8.77 -1.24 18.15
CA GLN A 65 -8.32 -1.10 16.77
C GLN A 65 -9.45 -1.51 15.83
N PHE A 66 -9.71 -0.68 14.82
CA PHE A 66 -10.57 -1.07 13.70
C PHE A 66 -10.08 -0.46 12.39
N ASN A 67 -10.29 -1.20 11.31
CA ASN A 67 -10.00 -0.80 9.95
C ASN A 67 -11.24 -1.02 9.09
N LEU A 68 -11.66 0.03 8.40
CA LEU A 68 -12.79 0.06 7.47
C LEU A 68 -12.27 0.31 6.06
N THR A 69 -12.59 -0.57 5.13
CA THR A 69 -12.27 -0.40 3.70
C THR A 69 -13.54 -0.48 2.88
N ASN A 70 -13.79 0.54 2.06
CA ASN A 70 -14.85 0.56 1.06
C ASN A 70 -14.25 0.76 -0.31
N GLN A 71 -14.74 0.02 -1.30
CA GLN A 71 -14.36 0.20 -2.69
C GLN A 71 -15.56 0.06 -3.60
N ILE A 72 -15.61 0.93 -4.59
CA ILE A 72 -16.64 0.89 -5.64
C ILE A 72 -15.92 1.05 -6.97
N GLY A 73 -16.18 0.13 -7.90
CA GLY A 73 -15.67 0.19 -9.26
C GLY A 73 -16.78 0.03 -10.27
N LYS A 74 -16.82 0.87 -11.26
CA LYS A 74 -17.76 0.77 -12.40
C LYS A 74 -16.98 0.76 -13.69
N LYS A 75 -17.16 -0.32 -14.46
CA LYS A 75 -16.59 -0.48 -15.79
C LYS A 75 -17.68 -0.32 -16.85
N TYR A 76 -17.40 0.50 -17.84
CA TYR A 76 -18.22 0.65 -19.02
C TYR A 76 -17.32 0.71 -20.25
N GLU A 77 -17.35 -0.33 -21.06
CA GLU A 77 -16.47 -0.51 -22.24
C GLU A 77 -14.98 -0.32 -21.90
N LYS A 78 -14.38 0.77 -22.37
CA LYS A 78 -12.98 1.16 -22.17
C LYS A 78 -12.77 2.03 -20.93
N HIS A 79 -13.84 2.44 -20.28
CA HIS A 79 -13.85 3.35 -19.15
C HIS A 79 -13.95 2.57 -17.84
N LEU A 80 -13.15 2.95 -16.85
CA LEU A 80 -13.19 2.41 -15.52
C LEU A 80 -13.09 3.55 -14.49
N ILE A 81 -14.11 3.68 -13.65
CA ILE A 81 -14.11 4.60 -12.51
C ILE A 81 -14.00 3.75 -11.25
N ARG A 82 -13.12 4.15 -10.34
CA ARG A 82 -12.92 3.48 -9.06
C ARG A 82 -12.90 4.52 -7.93
N PHE A 83 -13.60 4.22 -6.86
CA PHE A 83 -13.54 4.94 -5.61
C PHE A 83 -13.05 4.01 -4.52
N LEU A 84 -12.12 4.48 -3.70
CA LEU A 84 -11.58 3.80 -2.53
C LEU A 84 -11.72 4.74 -1.33
N PHE A 85 -12.14 4.19 -0.21
CA PHE A 85 -12.07 4.84 1.10
C PHE A 85 -11.57 3.82 2.12
N ASN A 86 -10.49 4.16 2.82
CA ASN A 86 -9.95 3.41 3.93
C ASN A 86 -9.88 4.29 5.16
N TYR A 87 -10.29 3.76 6.31
CA TYR A 87 -10.17 4.42 7.60
C TYR A 87 -9.61 3.45 8.63
N GLU A 88 -8.60 3.90 9.35
CA GLU A 88 -7.97 3.15 10.45
C GLU A 88 -8.04 3.96 11.73
N TYR A 89 -8.44 3.29 12.81
CA TYR A 89 -8.44 3.86 14.15
C TYR A 89 -7.75 2.91 15.11
N ILE A 90 -6.79 3.45 15.88
CA ILE A 90 -6.09 2.73 16.93
C ILE A 90 -6.06 3.61 18.17
N SER A 91 -6.53 3.08 19.30
CA SER A 91 -6.45 3.73 20.61
C SER A 91 -5.92 2.74 21.63
N GLU A 92 -4.97 3.16 22.45
CA GLU A 92 -4.38 2.40 23.54
C GLU A 92 -4.49 3.19 24.84
N ASN A 93 -5.07 2.59 25.90
CA ASN A 93 -5.26 3.22 27.21
C ASN A 93 -5.86 4.64 27.12
N ASN A 94 -6.91 4.82 26.30
CA ASN A 94 -7.57 6.09 25.98
C ASN A 94 -6.71 7.11 25.22
N GLU A 95 -5.52 6.76 24.76
CA GLU A 95 -4.72 7.58 23.88
C GLU A 95 -4.92 7.13 22.42
N VAL A 96 -5.33 8.05 21.54
CA VAL A 96 -5.49 7.77 20.12
C VAL A 96 -4.12 7.74 19.47
N LEU A 97 -3.70 6.58 18.97
CA LEU A 97 -2.43 6.38 18.26
C LEU A 97 -2.57 6.60 16.76
N ALA A 98 -3.69 6.16 16.16
CA ALA A 98 -4.01 6.40 14.76
C ALA A 98 -5.47 6.80 14.61
N ALA A 99 -5.72 7.74 13.69
CA ALA A 99 -7.04 8.14 13.19
C ALA A 99 -6.82 8.56 11.73
N ASP A 100 -6.49 7.57 10.92
CA ASP A 100 -5.92 7.75 9.59
C ASP A 100 -6.97 7.46 8.53
N TYR A 101 -6.98 8.21 7.45
CA TYR A 101 -7.84 7.88 6.31
C TYR A 101 -7.12 8.08 4.99
N THR A 102 -7.58 7.34 3.99
CA THR A 102 -7.25 7.54 2.59
C THR A 102 -8.52 7.44 1.75
N ALA A 103 -8.78 8.45 0.95
CA ALA A 103 -9.85 8.48 -0.04
C ALA A 103 -9.25 8.74 -1.42
N GLN A 104 -9.59 7.94 -2.43
CA GLN A 104 -9.14 8.13 -3.80
C GLN A 104 -10.30 7.92 -4.78
N LEU A 105 -10.45 8.84 -5.72
CA LEU A 105 -11.24 8.66 -6.92
C LEU A 105 -10.30 8.57 -8.11
N ARG A 106 -10.42 7.51 -8.91
CA ARG A 106 -9.56 7.26 -10.07
C ARG A 106 -10.40 6.92 -11.29
N TYR A 107 -10.05 7.52 -12.40
CA TYR A 107 -10.58 7.21 -13.72
C TYR A 107 -9.48 6.61 -14.60
N ASN A 108 -9.82 5.58 -15.36
CA ASN A 108 -8.95 4.96 -16.37
C ASN A 108 -9.69 4.84 -17.69
N TYR A 109 -8.98 5.10 -18.79
CA TYR A 109 -9.40 4.80 -20.15
C TYR A 109 -8.38 3.87 -20.79
N SER A 110 -8.83 2.69 -21.26
CA SER A 110 -7.94 1.62 -21.71
C SER A 110 -8.23 1.22 -23.16
N VAL A 111 -7.16 1.11 -23.97
CA VAL A 111 -7.23 0.65 -25.36
C VAL A 111 -6.08 -0.33 -25.61
N GLY A 112 -6.41 -1.60 -25.83
CA GLY A 112 -5.42 -2.67 -25.96
C GLY A 112 -4.53 -2.75 -24.73
N ASN A 113 -3.23 -2.65 -24.92
CA ASN A 113 -2.23 -2.68 -23.84
C ASN A 113 -1.95 -1.31 -23.20
N HIS A 114 -2.68 -0.28 -23.59
CA HIS A 114 -2.46 1.10 -23.20
C HIS A 114 -3.59 1.60 -22.31
N SER A 115 -3.28 2.37 -21.28
CA SER A 115 -4.27 3.01 -20.43
C SER A 115 -3.77 4.40 -20.02
N VAL A 116 -4.64 5.40 -20.13
CA VAL A 116 -4.44 6.69 -19.48
C VAL A 116 -5.29 6.73 -18.21
N PHE A 117 -4.79 7.41 -17.18
CA PHE A 117 -5.51 7.53 -15.92
C PHE A 117 -5.40 8.94 -15.33
N SER A 118 -6.39 9.30 -14.54
CA SER A 118 -6.34 10.47 -13.66
C SER A 118 -6.90 10.10 -12.30
N PHE A 119 -6.47 10.82 -11.26
CA PHE A 119 -6.95 10.59 -9.91
C PHE A 119 -6.93 11.86 -9.08
N ILE A 120 -7.78 11.87 -8.06
CA ILE A 120 -7.69 12.75 -6.90
C ILE A 120 -7.62 11.88 -5.66
N GLN A 121 -6.84 12.31 -4.68
CA GLN A 121 -6.67 11.59 -3.42
C GLN A 121 -6.60 12.56 -2.26
N SER A 122 -7.17 12.16 -1.14
CA SER A 122 -7.01 12.83 0.14
C SER A 122 -6.63 11.80 1.19
N GLN A 123 -5.69 12.16 2.07
CA GLN A 123 -5.29 11.30 3.17
C GLN A 123 -4.89 12.12 4.40
N LYS A 124 -4.97 11.47 5.55
CA LYS A 124 -4.49 11.92 6.85
C LYS A 124 -3.79 10.76 7.53
N SER A 125 -2.73 11.06 8.31
CA SER A 125 -2.05 10.06 9.13
C SER A 125 -1.51 10.69 10.40
N LYS A 126 -2.04 10.26 11.53
CA LYS A 126 -1.56 10.71 12.84
C LYS A 126 -0.14 10.18 13.11
N ALA A 127 0.14 8.95 12.73
CA ALA A 127 1.47 8.35 12.88
C ALA A 127 2.57 9.14 12.17
N LEU A 128 2.24 9.86 11.09
CA LEU A 128 3.15 10.72 10.33
C LEU A 128 3.10 12.19 10.74
N ASN A 129 2.28 12.54 11.71
CA ASN A 129 1.92 13.93 11.98
C ASN A 129 1.41 14.66 10.71
N LEU A 130 0.83 13.95 9.78
CA LEU A 130 0.25 14.46 8.53
C LEU A 130 -1.21 14.80 8.78
N ASP A 131 -1.54 16.08 8.85
CA ASP A 131 -2.92 16.54 9.06
C ASP A 131 -3.76 16.36 7.80
N TYR A 132 -3.20 16.70 6.65
CA TYR A 132 -3.75 16.32 5.35
C TYR A 132 -2.68 16.19 4.29
N ARG A 133 -3.02 15.44 3.25
CA ARG A 133 -2.33 15.38 1.96
C ARG A 133 -3.36 15.26 0.86
N HIS A 134 -3.38 16.23 -0.03
CA HIS A 134 -4.22 16.24 -1.22
C HIS A 134 -3.38 16.03 -2.46
N LEU A 135 -3.81 15.12 -3.32
CA LEU A 135 -3.14 14.81 -4.58
C LEU A 135 -4.13 14.97 -5.73
N ILE A 136 -3.64 15.52 -6.82
CA ILE A 136 -4.32 15.49 -8.11
C ILE A 136 -3.29 15.17 -9.20
N GLY A 137 -3.60 14.19 -10.04
CA GLY A 137 -2.64 13.78 -11.05
C GLY A 137 -3.20 12.85 -12.08
N GLY A 138 -2.30 12.42 -12.97
CA GLY A 138 -2.62 11.47 -14.00
C GLY A 138 -1.37 10.92 -14.65
N GLY A 139 -1.58 10.02 -15.61
CA GLY A 139 -0.47 9.39 -16.28
C GLY A 139 -0.91 8.37 -17.32
N TYR A 140 0.08 7.65 -17.78
CA TYR A 140 -0.03 6.61 -18.76
C TYR A 140 0.49 5.29 -18.19
N ARG A 141 -0.20 4.19 -18.47
CA ARG A 141 0.17 2.82 -18.12
C ARG A 141 0.23 1.96 -19.35
N HIS A 142 1.29 1.18 -19.48
CA HIS A 142 1.49 0.24 -20.55
C HIS A 142 1.63 -1.17 -20.00
N ASN A 143 0.85 -2.11 -20.51
CA ASN A 143 1.02 -3.52 -20.23
C ASN A 143 2.12 -4.06 -21.15
N ILE A 144 3.31 -4.28 -20.59
CA ILE A 144 4.50 -4.74 -21.31
C ILE A 144 4.40 -6.24 -21.60
N TYR A 145 3.86 -7.00 -20.65
CA TYR A 145 3.74 -8.44 -20.74
C TYR A 145 2.44 -8.90 -20.09
N LYS A 146 1.69 -9.73 -20.80
CA LYS A 146 0.51 -10.42 -20.27
C LYS A 146 0.43 -11.80 -20.92
N LYS A 147 0.50 -12.83 -20.08
CA LYS A 147 0.30 -14.22 -20.51
C LYS A 147 -0.35 -14.98 -19.37
N ASP A 148 -1.51 -15.58 -19.66
CA ASP A 148 -2.34 -16.24 -18.66
C ASP A 148 -2.67 -15.29 -17.50
N GLU A 149 -2.32 -15.62 -16.27
CA GLU A 149 -2.47 -14.78 -15.08
C GLU A 149 -1.24 -13.92 -14.76
N ASN A 150 -0.13 -14.10 -15.52
CA ASN A 150 1.08 -13.31 -15.31
C ASN A 150 0.98 -12.00 -16.07
N TYR A 151 1.39 -10.90 -15.43
CA TYR A 151 1.49 -9.62 -16.12
C TYR A 151 2.64 -8.77 -15.59
N PHE A 152 3.09 -7.86 -16.42
CA PHE A 152 3.99 -6.78 -16.06
C PHE A 152 3.52 -5.47 -16.70
N ASP A 153 3.17 -4.52 -15.86
CA ASP A 153 2.74 -3.18 -16.25
C ASP A 153 3.76 -2.15 -15.80
N PHE A 154 4.00 -1.17 -16.63
CA PHE A 154 4.78 0.02 -16.29
C PHE A 154 3.91 1.26 -16.44
N SER A 155 4.09 2.23 -15.53
CA SER A 155 3.32 3.46 -15.48
C SER A 155 4.23 4.66 -15.30
N LEU A 156 3.95 5.71 -16.07
CA LEU A 156 4.57 7.02 -15.95
C LEU A 156 3.47 8.04 -15.69
N GLY A 157 3.58 8.83 -14.65
CA GLY A 157 2.61 9.83 -14.28
C GLY A 157 3.23 11.04 -13.62
N ALA A 158 2.42 12.09 -13.49
CA ALA A 158 2.77 13.26 -12.71
C ALA A 158 1.58 13.68 -11.86
N PHE A 159 1.86 14.29 -10.71
CA PHE A 159 0.83 14.80 -9.82
C PHE A 159 1.34 16.02 -9.05
N TYR A 160 0.38 16.86 -8.68
CA TYR A 160 0.54 17.91 -7.69
C TYR A 160 0.13 17.36 -6.33
N GLU A 161 0.90 17.67 -5.30
CA GLU A 161 0.58 17.38 -3.91
C GLU A 161 0.62 18.65 -3.05
N ASP A 162 -0.28 18.69 -2.09
CA ASP A 162 -0.34 19.69 -1.02
C ASP A 162 -0.44 18.96 0.31
N GLU A 163 0.52 19.19 1.21
CA GLU A 163 0.71 18.46 2.46
C GLU A 163 0.82 19.43 3.63
N LEU A 164 0.15 19.13 4.74
CA LEU A 164 0.30 19.83 6.01
C LEU A 164 0.76 18.86 7.09
N TYR A 165 1.93 19.13 7.67
CA TYR A 165 2.47 18.38 8.79
C TYR A 165 2.37 19.19 10.09
N LEU A 166 2.01 18.51 11.19
CA LEU A 166 1.97 19.06 12.54
C LEU A 166 3.26 18.65 13.26
N LYS A 167 4.25 19.54 13.28
CA LYS A 167 5.54 19.25 13.94
C LYS A 167 5.38 19.19 15.46
N ASN A 168 4.56 20.09 16.01
CA ASN A 168 4.11 20.11 17.39
C ASN A 168 2.78 20.89 17.49
N THR A 169 2.29 21.19 18.70
CA THR A 169 1.02 21.91 18.92
C THR A 169 0.97 23.33 18.32
N THR A 170 2.12 23.92 18.00
CA THR A 170 2.22 25.32 17.54
C THR A 170 2.90 25.46 16.18
N GLU A 171 3.71 24.49 15.77
CA GLU A 171 4.48 24.54 14.54
C GLU A 171 3.88 23.61 13.48
N GLN A 172 3.63 24.19 12.30
CA GLN A 172 3.12 23.49 11.11
C GLN A 172 4.10 23.66 9.95
N VAL A 173 4.18 22.63 9.13
CA VAL A 173 4.98 22.64 7.88
C VAL A 173 4.03 22.39 6.73
N ASN A 174 3.82 23.38 5.88
CA ASN A 174 3.04 23.27 4.66
C ASN A 174 3.99 23.09 3.48
N VAL A 175 3.74 22.10 2.64
CA VAL A 175 4.58 21.73 1.50
C VAL A 175 3.71 21.45 0.29
N SER A 176 4.00 22.13 -0.82
CA SER A 176 3.33 21.90 -2.10
C SER A 176 4.35 21.57 -3.16
N ASN A 177 4.18 20.47 -3.89
CA ASN A 177 5.15 19.99 -4.87
C ASN A 177 4.49 19.42 -6.12
N TYR A 178 5.23 19.46 -7.22
CA TYR A 178 4.97 18.64 -8.41
C TYR A 178 5.91 17.44 -8.42
N ARG A 179 5.36 16.24 -8.57
CA ARG A 179 6.15 15.00 -8.61
C ARG A 179 5.94 14.20 -9.88
N LEU A 180 7.02 13.66 -10.40
CA LEU A 180 7.03 12.56 -11.36
C LEU A 180 6.84 11.25 -10.61
N SER A 181 6.03 10.33 -11.14
CA SER A 181 5.83 9.00 -10.59
C SER A 181 6.10 7.93 -11.64
N LEU A 182 7.08 7.09 -11.37
CA LEU A 182 7.34 5.86 -12.09
C LEU A 182 6.79 4.70 -11.27
N SER A 183 5.98 3.85 -11.88
CA SER A 183 5.38 2.71 -11.15
C SER A 183 5.47 1.44 -11.97
N SER A 184 5.70 0.33 -11.29
CA SER A 184 5.72 -1.00 -11.88
C SER A 184 4.82 -1.94 -11.08
N PHE A 185 4.04 -2.74 -11.79
CA PHE A 185 3.13 -3.71 -11.21
C PHE A 185 3.34 -5.05 -11.89
N PHE A 186 3.55 -6.09 -11.14
CA PHE A 186 3.69 -7.41 -11.72
C PHE A 186 3.05 -8.50 -10.87
N LYS A 187 2.51 -9.51 -11.56
CA LYS A 187 2.02 -10.75 -10.98
C LYS A 187 2.78 -11.90 -11.63
N VAL A 188 3.30 -12.81 -10.78
CA VAL A 188 3.97 -14.03 -11.21
C VAL A 188 3.31 -15.21 -10.51
N LYS A 189 2.72 -16.12 -11.30
CA LYS A 189 2.16 -17.36 -10.81
C LYS A 189 3.28 -18.39 -10.60
N LEU A 190 3.45 -18.84 -9.35
CA LEU A 190 4.47 -19.82 -8.97
C LEU A 190 3.96 -21.24 -9.09
N SER A 191 2.67 -21.47 -8.83
CA SER A 191 2.00 -22.76 -8.93
C SER A 191 0.50 -22.55 -9.19
N LYS A 192 -0.26 -23.65 -9.27
CA LYS A 192 -1.74 -23.57 -9.39
C LYS A 192 -2.42 -22.81 -8.24
N LYS A 193 -1.78 -22.78 -7.06
CA LYS A 193 -2.34 -22.21 -5.83
C LYS A 193 -1.51 -21.07 -5.27
N SER A 194 -0.41 -20.67 -5.89
CA SER A 194 0.50 -19.68 -5.32
C SER A 194 0.97 -18.69 -6.37
N PHE A 195 0.97 -17.39 -6.01
CA PHE A 195 1.46 -16.31 -6.84
C PHE A 195 2.06 -15.18 -6.00
N ILE A 196 2.85 -14.35 -6.65
CA ILE A 196 3.38 -13.11 -6.07
C ILE A 196 2.82 -11.93 -6.86
N ASN A 197 2.26 -10.95 -6.16
CA ASN A 197 1.98 -9.61 -6.68
C ASN A 197 3.01 -8.64 -6.12
N THR A 198 3.48 -7.71 -6.92
CA THR A 198 4.38 -6.67 -6.43
C THR A 198 4.02 -5.33 -7.05
N SER A 199 3.99 -4.30 -6.21
CA SER A 199 3.85 -2.91 -6.61
C SER A 199 5.10 -2.15 -6.22
N VAL A 200 5.63 -1.35 -7.15
CA VAL A 200 6.78 -0.47 -6.91
C VAL A 200 6.38 0.92 -7.38
N TYR A 201 6.62 1.93 -6.54
CA TYR A 201 6.46 3.35 -6.88
C TYR A 201 7.75 4.08 -6.58
N TYR A 202 8.23 4.85 -7.54
CA TYR A 202 9.33 5.76 -7.37
C TYR A 202 8.87 7.16 -7.77
N GLN A 203 8.97 8.11 -6.85
CA GLN A 203 8.49 9.47 -7.02
C GLN A 203 9.64 10.45 -6.86
N ILE A 204 9.71 11.45 -7.73
CA ILE A 204 10.77 12.45 -7.78
C ILE A 204 10.10 13.83 -7.73
N ASN A 205 10.55 14.71 -6.85
CA ASN A 205 10.13 16.10 -6.82
C ASN A 205 10.78 16.87 -7.99
N PHE A 206 9.98 17.59 -8.79
CA PHE A 206 10.48 18.35 -9.93
C PHE A 206 11.35 19.55 -9.55
N GLU A 207 11.13 20.11 -8.35
CA GLU A 207 11.87 21.28 -7.87
C GLU A 207 13.14 20.88 -7.11
N ASN A 208 13.18 19.65 -6.56
CA ASN A 208 14.31 19.11 -5.83
C ASN A 208 14.48 17.62 -6.14
N PHE A 209 15.34 17.29 -7.08
CA PHE A 209 15.58 15.90 -7.50
C PHE A 209 16.20 15.01 -6.41
N GLU A 210 16.71 15.58 -5.33
CA GLU A 210 17.19 14.82 -4.16
C GLU A 210 16.03 14.36 -3.28
N ASP A 211 14.87 15.02 -3.36
CA ASP A 211 13.64 14.63 -2.68
C ASP A 211 12.93 13.54 -3.48
N THR A 212 13.25 12.30 -3.15
CA THR A 212 12.66 11.11 -3.76
C THR A 212 11.93 10.25 -2.74
N ARG A 213 10.89 9.56 -3.21
CA ARG A 213 10.17 8.58 -2.42
C ARG A 213 10.14 7.24 -3.15
N LEU A 214 10.42 6.15 -2.44
CA LEU A 214 10.34 4.78 -2.93
C LEU A 214 9.34 4.01 -2.07
N PHE A 215 8.47 3.26 -2.72
CA PHE A 215 7.59 2.30 -2.08
C PHE A 215 7.68 0.97 -2.82
N ILE A 216 7.84 -0.12 -2.07
CA ILE A 216 7.89 -1.49 -2.60
C ILE A 216 6.99 -2.36 -1.74
N GLU A 217 6.08 -3.09 -2.36
CA GLU A 217 5.19 -4.03 -1.68
C GLU A 217 5.11 -5.34 -2.45
N PRO A 218 5.99 -6.32 -2.19
CA PRO A 218 5.82 -7.71 -2.59
C PRO A 218 4.78 -8.38 -1.69
N ARG A 219 3.82 -9.08 -2.29
CA ARG A 219 2.79 -9.84 -1.60
C ARG A 219 2.73 -11.25 -2.16
N TRP A 220 3.05 -12.23 -1.34
CA TRP A 220 2.91 -13.64 -1.67
C TRP A 220 1.56 -14.17 -1.22
N TYR A 221 0.87 -14.89 -2.09
CA TYR A 221 -0.42 -15.53 -1.84
C TYR A 221 -0.32 -17.03 -1.93
N TYR A 222 -1.09 -17.70 -1.09
CA TYR A 222 -1.42 -19.12 -1.23
C TYR A 222 -2.94 -19.30 -1.15
N GLU A 223 -3.55 -19.81 -2.21
CA GLU A 223 -4.98 -19.98 -2.37
C GLU A 223 -5.45 -21.37 -1.94
N PHE A 224 -6.46 -21.40 -1.08
CA PHE A 224 -7.26 -22.57 -0.75
C PHE A 224 -8.67 -22.27 -1.26
N ASP A 225 -9.29 -23.06 -2.05
CA ASP A 225 -10.65 -22.87 -2.60
C ASP A 225 -11.26 -21.44 -2.47
N LYS A 226 -11.84 -21.13 -1.31
CA LYS A 226 -12.50 -19.84 -1.00
C LYS A 226 -11.68 -18.90 -0.13
N ILE A 227 -10.52 -19.29 0.32
CA ILE A 227 -9.65 -18.52 1.22
C ILE A 227 -8.27 -18.40 0.60
N ALA A 228 -7.71 -17.22 0.65
CA ALA A 228 -6.29 -17.00 0.37
C ALA A 228 -5.58 -16.50 1.63
N VAL A 229 -4.44 -17.10 1.93
CA VAL A 229 -3.49 -16.58 2.92
C VAL A 229 -2.48 -15.73 2.18
N TYR A 230 -2.13 -14.58 2.74
CA TYR A 230 -1.06 -13.77 2.17
C TYR A 230 -0.06 -13.30 3.22
N ILE A 231 1.17 -13.11 2.77
CA ILE A 231 2.24 -12.44 3.51
C ILE A 231 2.72 -11.30 2.62
N THR A 232 2.79 -10.10 3.17
CA THR A 232 3.29 -8.94 2.45
C THR A 232 4.27 -8.15 3.31
N THR A 233 5.29 -7.59 2.65
CA THR A 233 6.19 -6.61 3.27
C THR A 233 5.98 -5.28 2.54
N GLN A 234 5.83 -4.20 3.30
CA GLN A 234 5.82 -2.85 2.75
C GLN A 234 7.11 -2.15 3.16
N ILE A 235 7.84 -1.64 2.18
CA ILE A 235 9.05 -0.83 2.39
C ILE A 235 8.78 0.55 1.83
N ARG A 236 8.94 1.57 2.66
CA ARG A 236 8.77 2.97 2.30
C ARG A 236 10.07 3.72 2.62
N HIS A 237 10.54 4.52 1.67
CA HIS A 237 11.73 5.33 1.85
C HIS A 237 11.48 6.75 1.32
N HIS A 238 11.86 7.76 2.10
CA HIS A 238 11.83 9.17 1.72
C HIS A 238 13.19 9.78 2.03
N THR A 239 13.86 10.29 1.02
CA THR A 239 15.24 10.80 1.17
C THR A 239 15.32 12.05 2.05
N THR A 240 14.32 12.93 1.94
CA THR A 240 14.26 14.25 2.60
C THR A 240 12.91 14.48 3.27
N PRO A 241 12.61 13.78 4.41
CA PRO A 241 11.36 14.02 5.15
C PRO A 241 11.26 15.49 5.61
N TYR A 242 10.06 16.05 5.60
CA TYR A 242 9.81 17.46 5.94
C TYR A 242 9.76 17.73 7.45
N ILE A 243 9.62 16.69 8.24
CA ILE A 243 9.67 16.72 9.71
C ILE A 243 10.66 15.65 10.18
N ASP A 244 11.01 15.68 11.46
CA ASP A 244 11.96 14.73 12.05
C ASP A 244 11.31 13.36 12.25
N ILE A 245 11.29 12.56 11.18
CA ILE A 245 10.83 11.17 11.14
C ILE A 245 11.89 10.30 10.45
N LYS A 246 11.81 8.98 10.65
CA LYS A 246 12.71 8.04 9.97
C LYS A 246 12.54 8.10 8.45
N LYS A 247 13.66 8.02 7.74
CA LYS A 247 13.67 8.01 6.27
C LYS A 247 13.13 6.71 5.68
N THR A 248 13.23 5.61 6.41
CA THR A 248 12.82 4.27 5.93
C THR A 248 11.95 3.59 6.95
N ASP A 249 10.83 3.06 6.48
CA ASP A 249 9.92 2.22 7.23
C ASP A 249 9.75 0.89 6.55
N SER A 250 9.59 -0.16 7.35
CA SER A 250 9.24 -1.50 6.86
C SER A 250 8.17 -2.12 7.75
N GLU A 251 7.19 -2.73 7.13
CA GLU A 251 6.07 -3.38 7.78
C GLU A 251 5.89 -4.78 7.20
N LEU A 252 5.65 -5.78 8.06
CA LEU A 252 5.31 -7.15 7.67
C LEU A 252 3.87 -7.44 8.09
N LEU A 253 3.04 -7.79 7.12
CA LEU A 253 1.64 -8.12 7.33
C LEU A 253 1.36 -9.57 6.92
N VAL A 254 0.56 -10.25 7.71
CA VAL A 254 0.00 -11.58 7.38
C VAL A 254 -1.51 -11.46 7.43
N GLY A 255 -2.19 -11.94 6.42
CA GLY A 255 -3.64 -11.81 6.34
C GLY A 255 -4.34 -12.95 5.63
N LEU A 256 -5.66 -12.93 5.76
CA LEU A 256 -6.58 -13.82 5.09
C LEU A 256 -7.49 -13.02 4.17
N GLU A 257 -7.73 -13.52 2.99
CA GLU A 257 -8.66 -12.95 2.02
C GLU A 257 -9.71 -14.00 1.65
N PHE A 258 -10.99 -13.61 1.67
CA PHE A 258 -12.10 -14.47 1.29
C PHE A 258 -12.53 -14.16 -0.14
N ASN A 259 -12.50 -15.19 -0.99
CA ASN A 259 -13.02 -15.13 -2.36
C ASN A 259 -14.46 -15.66 -2.36
N LEU A 260 -15.43 -14.74 -2.38
CA LEU A 260 -16.87 -15.03 -2.39
C LEU A 260 -17.40 -15.12 -3.81
#